data_0972d06d2878670bc60d49e334663569
#
_entry.id   0972d06d2878670bc60d49e334663569
#
_cell.length_a   1.000
_cell.length_b   1.000
_cell.length_c   1.000
_cell.angle_alpha   90.00
_cell.angle_beta   90.00
_cell.angle_gamma   90.00
#
_symmetry.space_group_name_H-M   'P 1'
#
loop_
_entity.id
_entity.type
_entity.pdbx_description
1 polymer ?
#
loop_
_entity_poly.entity_id
_entity_poly.type
_entity_poly.pdbx_seq_one_letter_code
_entity_poly.pdbx_strand_id
1 'polypeptide(L)'
;MLICMAKTQQVIAVNGNTAAPGQATPEVYLKRGLNEVPDEGILAGGVPAVIGALLTVLSRFGKLPFSEVIAPALDYAKNGFPVHAGLYGQERYGIRDLEDKFL
;
A
#
# COMPACT_ATOMS: atom_id res chain seq x y z
N MET A 1 -1.83 -1.17 -11.40
CA MET A 1 -1.39 -0.05 -12.26
C MET A 1 -1.40 -0.51 -13.70
N LEU A 2 -1.85 0.35 -14.64
CA LEU A 2 -1.76 0.13 -16.08
C LEU A 2 -0.85 1.19 -16.69
N ILE A 3 0.04 0.79 -17.59
CA ILE A 3 0.98 1.67 -18.27
C ILE A 3 0.74 1.51 -19.78
N CYS A 4 0.41 2.62 -20.44
CA CYS A 4 0.28 2.65 -21.89
C CYS A 4 1.54 3.22 -22.52
N MET A 5 2.21 2.42 -23.34
CA MET A 5 3.40 2.82 -24.10
C MET A 5 2.98 3.40 -25.44
N ALA A 6 2.91 4.73 -25.55
CA ALA A 6 2.39 5.41 -26.74
C ALA A 6 3.12 5.03 -28.04
N LYS A 7 4.44 4.79 -28.00
CA LYS A 7 5.24 4.44 -29.17
C LYS A 7 4.96 3.03 -29.70
N THR A 8 4.72 2.07 -28.81
CA THR A 8 4.52 0.65 -29.15
C THR A 8 3.07 0.23 -29.09
N GLN A 9 2.18 1.11 -28.64
CA GLN A 9 0.74 0.80 -28.41
C GLN A 9 0.52 -0.38 -27.45
N GLN A 10 1.51 -0.69 -26.62
CA GLN A 10 1.41 -1.77 -25.64
C GLN A 10 0.81 -1.25 -24.33
N VAL A 11 -0.08 -2.05 -23.75
CA VAL A 11 -0.59 -1.84 -22.40
C VAL A 11 0.01 -2.90 -21.48
N ILE A 12 0.68 -2.44 -20.44
CA ILE A 12 1.37 -3.28 -19.46
C ILE A 12 0.63 -3.18 -18.13
N ALA A 13 0.22 -4.31 -17.58
CA ALA A 13 -0.37 -4.39 -16.24
C ALA A 13 0.70 -4.72 -15.21
N VAL A 14 0.74 -3.96 -14.12
CA VAL A 14 1.60 -4.23 -12.96
C VAL A 14 0.73 -4.40 -11.73
N ASN A 15 0.74 -5.60 -11.16
CA ASN A 15 0.03 -5.88 -9.92
C ASN A 15 0.96 -5.60 -8.72
N GLY A 16 0.59 -4.62 -7.91
CA GLY A 16 1.27 -4.26 -6.67
C GLY A 16 0.39 -4.53 -5.44
N ASN A 17 -0.66 -5.33 -5.58
CA ASN A 17 -1.47 -5.72 -4.45
C ASN A 17 -0.67 -6.57 -3.46
N THR A 18 -1.09 -6.49 -2.23
CA THR A 18 -0.58 -7.30 -1.12
C THR A 18 -0.80 -8.79 -1.42
N ALA A 19 0.20 -9.60 -1.16
CA ALA A 19 0.10 -11.06 -1.22
C ALA A 19 -0.12 -11.63 0.19
N ALA A 20 -0.82 -12.75 0.28
CA ALA A 20 -0.90 -13.48 1.55
C ALA A 20 0.51 -13.99 1.95
N PRO A 21 0.89 -13.91 3.24
CA PRO A 21 2.10 -14.58 3.73
C PRO A 21 2.05 -16.07 3.45
N GLY A 22 3.20 -16.70 3.17
CA GLY A 22 3.25 -18.12 2.83
C GLY A 22 2.69 -19.06 3.90
N GLN A 23 2.65 -18.63 5.15
CA GLN A 23 2.06 -19.38 6.27
C GLN A 23 0.59 -19.04 6.53
N ALA A 24 -0.01 -18.12 5.81
CA ALA A 24 -1.42 -17.76 5.93
C ALA A 24 -2.30 -18.76 5.17
N THR A 25 -2.37 -19.97 5.67
CA THR A 25 -3.19 -21.04 5.09
C THR A 25 -4.50 -21.20 5.87
N PRO A 26 -5.58 -21.72 5.26
CA PRO A 26 -6.85 -21.95 5.95
C PRO A 26 -6.70 -22.73 7.26
N GLU A 27 -5.83 -23.74 7.27
CA GLU A 27 -5.60 -24.60 8.44
C GLU A 27 -5.02 -23.82 9.62
N VAL A 28 -4.19 -22.81 9.36
CA VAL A 28 -3.59 -21.97 10.40
C VAL A 28 -4.66 -21.10 11.06
N TYR A 29 -5.60 -20.54 10.29
CA TYR A 29 -6.70 -19.75 10.83
C TYR A 29 -7.69 -20.63 11.60
N LEU A 30 -8.10 -21.77 11.04
CA LEU A 30 -9.00 -22.71 11.68
C LEU A 30 -8.44 -23.23 13.02
N LYS A 31 -7.14 -23.56 13.10
CA LYS A 31 -6.48 -23.96 14.36
C LYS A 31 -6.50 -22.88 15.44
N ARG A 32 -6.65 -21.60 15.03
CA ARG A 32 -6.79 -20.46 15.94
C ARG A 32 -8.25 -20.14 16.28
N GLY A 33 -9.20 -20.96 15.83
CA GLY A 33 -10.63 -20.75 16.04
C GLY A 33 -11.25 -19.67 15.13
N LEU A 34 -10.56 -19.30 14.04
CA LEU A 34 -11.02 -18.32 13.08
C LEU A 34 -11.59 -19.02 11.85
N ASN A 35 -12.83 -18.72 11.48
CA ASN A 35 -13.48 -19.26 10.27
C ASN A 35 -13.22 -18.40 9.02
N GLU A 36 -12.67 -17.22 9.21
CA GLU A 36 -12.33 -16.27 8.15
C GLU A 36 -11.08 -15.48 8.53
N VAL A 37 -10.46 -14.81 7.56
CA VAL A 37 -9.35 -13.90 7.80
C VAL A 37 -9.91 -12.67 8.51
N PRO A 38 -9.37 -12.25 9.68
CA PRO A 38 -9.85 -11.08 10.38
C PRO A 38 -9.59 -9.79 9.57
N ASP A 39 -10.44 -8.79 9.77
CA ASP A 39 -10.29 -7.49 9.11
C ASP A 39 -9.18 -6.64 9.72
N GLU A 40 -8.78 -6.93 10.96
CA GLU A 40 -7.83 -6.13 11.72
C GLU A 40 -6.75 -6.98 12.40
N GLY A 41 -5.68 -6.33 12.82
CA GLY A 41 -4.57 -6.95 13.56
C GLY A 41 -3.57 -7.67 12.66
N ILE A 42 -2.59 -8.31 13.29
CA ILE A 42 -1.44 -8.90 12.61
C ILE A 42 -1.83 -10.04 11.64
N LEU A 43 -2.93 -10.73 11.91
CA LEU A 43 -3.40 -11.83 11.07
C LEU A 43 -4.13 -11.37 9.80
N ALA A 44 -4.55 -10.10 9.76
CA ALA A 44 -5.09 -9.45 8.55
C ALA A 44 -3.98 -8.96 7.61
N GLY A 45 -2.74 -8.88 8.12
CA GLY A 45 -1.61 -8.30 7.40
C GLY A 45 -1.16 -9.16 6.23
N GLY A 46 -0.96 -8.51 5.09
CA GLY A 46 -0.33 -9.12 3.94
C GLY A 46 1.08 -8.62 3.71
N VAL A 47 1.81 -9.28 2.82
CA VAL A 47 3.16 -8.86 2.42
C VAL A 47 3.07 -7.58 1.57
N PRO A 48 3.70 -6.46 1.99
CA PRO A 48 3.65 -5.22 1.24
C PRO A 48 4.30 -5.35 -0.13
N ALA A 49 3.58 -4.99 -1.21
CA ALA A 49 4.10 -5.10 -2.57
C ALA A 49 4.06 -3.78 -3.36
N VAL A 50 3.33 -2.77 -2.87
CA VAL A 50 3.12 -1.50 -3.59
C VAL A 50 4.43 -0.81 -3.94
N ILE A 51 5.34 -0.63 -2.97
CA ILE A 51 6.62 0.04 -3.19
C ILE A 51 7.49 -0.74 -4.17
N GLY A 52 7.55 -2.07 -4.05
CA GLY A 52 8.26 -2.93 -5.00
C GLY A 52 7.73 -2.79 -6.44
N ALA A 53 6.42 -2.73 -6.60
CA ALA A 53 5.79 -2.51 -7.90
C ALA A 53 6.13 -1.12 -8.48
N LEU A 54 6.05 -0.06 -7.65
CA LEU A 54 6.41 1.30 -8.07
C LEU A 54 7.88 1.41 -8.49
N LEU A 55 8.80 0.83 -7.73
CA LEU A 55 10.22 0.78 -8.07
C LEU A 55 10.48 0.01 -9.36
N THR A 56 9.77 -1.12 -9.55
CA THR A 56 9.85 -1.90 -10.79
C THR A 56 9.39 -1.08 -12.00
N VAL A 57 8.28 -0.36 -11.86
CA VAL A 57 7.77 0.53 -12.91
C VAL A 57 8.76 1.64 -13.21
N LEU A 58 9.27 2.31 -12.18
CA LEU A 58 10.23 3.39 -12.34
C LEU A 58 11.51 2.91 -13.04
N SER A 59 12.06 1.76 -12.64
CA SER A 59 13.28 1.22 -13.22
C SER A 59 13.14 0.80 -14.68
N ARG A 60 11.95 0.33 -15.09
CA ARG A 60 11.69 -0.17 -16.44
C ARG A 60 11.22 0.91 -17.41
N PHE A 61 10.46 1.87 -16.94
CA PHE A 61 9.71 2.83 -17.78
C PHE A 61 9.97 4.28 -17.39
N GLY A 62 10.53 4.53 -16.21
CA GLY A 62 10.85 5.87 -15.72
C GLY A 62 12.07 6.47 -16.40
N LYS A 63 12.16 7.79 -16.37
CA LYS A 63 13.31 8.57 -16.85
C LYS A 63 14.00 9.35 -15.75
N LEU A 64 13.30 9.58 -14.63
CA LEU A 64 13.82 10.30 -13.49
C LEU A 64 14.44 9.32 -12.48
N PRO A 65 15.48 9.72 -11.74
CA PRO A 65 16.02 8.93 -10.65
C PRO A 65 15.02 8.85 -9.49
N PHE A 66 15.10 7.78 -8.72
CA PHE A 66 14.21 7.55 -7.57
C PHE A 66 14.22 8.72 -6.57
N SER A 67 15.40 9.31 -6.31
CA SER A 67 15.57 10.44 -5.41
C SER A 67 14.70 11.66 -5.78
N GLU A 68 14.55 11.95 -7.06
CA GLU A 68 13.68 13.02 -7.53
C GLU A 68 12.21 12.66 -7.42
N VAL A 69 11.86 11.42 -7.75
CA VAL A 69 10.45 10.96 -7.72
C VAL A 69 9.91 10.89 -6.29
N ILE A 70 10.73 10.48 -5.32
CA ILE A 70 10.32 10.34 -3.93
C ILE A 70 10.37 11.67 -3.13
N ALA A 71 11.07 12.68 -3.63
CA ALA A 71 11.31 13.93 -2.89
C ALA A 71 10.03 14.61 -2.38
N PRO A 72 8.94 14.75 -3.16
CA PRO A 72 7.70 15.34 -2.66
C PRO A 72 7.06 14.54 -1.51
N ALA A 73 7.11 13.22 -1.58
CA ALA A 73 6.57 12.36 -0.52
C ALA A 73 7.40 12.47 0.77
N LEU A 74 8.73 12.58 0.64
CA LEU A 74 9.62 12.83 1.77
C LEU A 74 9.40 14.21 2.40
N ASP A 75 9.12 15.20 1.56
CA ASP A 75 8.80 16.55 2.05
C ASP A 75 7.53 16.54 2.90
N TYR A 76 6.45 15.92 2.40
CA TYR A 76 5.23 15.74 3.18
C TYR A 76 5.42 14.95 4.46
N ALA A 77 6.26 13.92 4.44
CA ALA A 77 6.55 13.14 5.64
C ALA A 77 7.36 13.92 6.69
N LYS A 78 8.26 14.82 6.26
CA LYS A 78 9.11 15.64 7.16
C LYS A 78 8.40 16.88 7.67
N ASN A 79 7.69 17.57 6.79
CA ASN A 79 7.16 18.90 7.04
C ASN A 79 5.65 18.91 7.26
N GLY A 80 5.00 17.76 7.08
CA GLY A 80 3.56 17.63 7.16
C GLY A 80 2.84 18.11 5.90
N PHE A 81 1.53 17.93 5.89
CA PHE A 81 0.65 18.42 4.83
C PHE A 81 -0.72 18.81 5.42
N PRO A 82 -1.48 19.69 4.76
CA PRO A 82 -2.81 20.04 5.22
C PRO A 82 -3.76 18.83 5.15
N VAL A 83 -4.32 18.45 6.30
CA VAL A 83 -5.28 17.35 6.39
C VAL A 83 -6.67 17.87 6.05
N HIS A 84 -7.30 17.32 5.00
CA HIS A 84 -8.67 17.68 4.64
C HIS A 84 -9.69 16.95 5.51
N ALA A 85 -10.89 17.53 5.66
CA ALA A 85 -11.93 17.03 6.55
C ALA A 85 -12.31 15.55 6.31
N GLY A 86 -12.31 15.08 5.06
CA GLY A 86 -12.61 13.69 4.74
C GLY A 86 -11.55 12.70 5.23
N LEU A 87 -10.27 13.10 5.25
CA LEU A 87 -9.22 12.25 5.80
C LEU A 87 -9.25 12.24 7.34
N TYR A 88 -9.56 13.38 7.96
CA TYR A 88 -9.65 13.49 9.42
C TYR A 88 -10.88 12.76 9.98
N GLY A 89 -12.03 12.86 9.32
CA GLY A 89 -13.32 12.39 9.80
C GLY A 89 -13.82 11.07 9.26
N GLN A 90 -12.99 10.28 8.53
CA GLN A 90 -13.41 8.95 8.08
C GLN A 90 -13.55 8.01 9.28
N GLU A 91 -14.76 7.47 9.48
CA GLU A 91 -15.11 6.65 10.64
C GLU A 91 -14.25 5.38 10.80
N ARG A 92 -13.72 4.80 9.72
CA ARG A 92 -12.96 3.54 9.76
C ARG A 92 -11.44 3.71 9.65
N TYR A 93 -10.97 4.77 9.02
CA TYR A 93 -9.54 4.99 8.71
C TYR A 93 -9.12 6.44 8.93
N GLY A 94 -9.91 7.23 9.63
CA GLY A 94 -9.59 8.62 9.93
C GLY A 94 -8.45 8.75 10.94
N ILE A 95 -7.70 9.85 10.82
CA ILE A 95 -6.58 10.13 11.74
C ILE A 95 -7.06 10.16 13.19
N ARG A 96 -8.27 10.69 13.45
CA ARG A 96 -8.85 10.73 14.79
C ARG A 96 -8.96 9.36 15.46
N ASP A 97 -9.33 8.31 14.70
CA ASP A 97 -9.49 6.96 15.23
C ASP A 97 -8.14 6.24 15.41
N LEU A 98 -7.07 6.79 14.85
CA LEU A 98 -5.72 6.27 15.00
C LEU A 98 -4.98 6.84 16.22
N GLU A 99 -5.39 8.03 16.71
CA GLU A 99 -4.76 8.64 17.89
C GLU A 99 -4.84 7.69 19.10
N ASP A 100 -5.98 7.07 19.34
CA ASP A 100 -6.18 6.14 20.47
C ASP A 100 -5.45 4.79 20.31
N LYS A 101 -4.95 4.49 19.12
CA LYS A 101 -4.27 3.20 18.81
C LYS A 101 -2.76 3.30 18.79
N PHE A 102 -2.19 4.51 18.69
CA PHE A 102 -0.76 4.73 18.51
C PHE A 102 -0.11 5.62 19.59
N LEU A 103 -0.89 6.17 20.52
CA LEU A 103 -0.45 6.89 21.70
C LEU A 103 -0.69 6.07 22.97
#